data_d806e3f7219544a0a49f3e7a080eef9a
#
_entry.id   d806e3f7219544a0a49f3e7a080eef9a
#
_cell.length_a   1.000
_cell.length_b   1.000
_cell.length_c   1.000
_cell.angle_alpha   90.00
_cell.angle_beta   90.00
_cell.angle_gamma   90.00
#
_symmetry.space_group_name_H-M   'P 1'
#
loop_
_entity.id
_entity.type
_entity.pdbx_description
1 polymer ?
#
loop_
_entity_poly.entity_id
_entity_poly.type
_entity_poly.pdbx_seq_one_letter_code
_entity_poly.pdbx_strand_id
1 'polypeptide(L)'
;MLGLLLGLLRRAVAAFMVLFIFFPCGVTVNKMTVQNPDEIRLNVSIISDGHMEGNNAARFKGHGQAMLDFSSAETPVDALVMVGDNTMNAQEIEYMLLYGLMRKYLTVDNVLIAPGNHELCKTDAYEKYYKRFMDYNNAFFGYEHEHAYFSQEINGYKLIVMATEADSKIQAYHSEEQLRWLENELADAAASGKPAFVFNHFQLKDKFVSHWPGSDVGPQGEQLDSILKNCGTKVFY
;
A
#
# COMPACT_ATOMS: atom_id res chain seq x y z
N MET A 1 13.48 20.44 24.45
CA MET A 1 13.97 19.36 25.30
C MET A 1 12.88 18.36 25.65
N LEU A 2 11.73 18.76 26.17
CA LEU A 2 10.61 17.87 26.54
C LEU A 2 10.04 17.08 25.33
N GLY A 3 9.90 17.70 24.17
CA GLY A 3 9.41 17.04 22.95
C GLY A 3 10.36 15.97 22.41
N LEU A 4 11.67 16.19 22.54
CA LEU A 4 12.69 15.20 22.14
C LEU A 4 12.66 13.98 23.08
N LEU A 5 12.48 14.22 24.37
CA LEU A 5 12.37 13.15 25.38
C LEU A 5 11.11 12.31 25.20
N LEU A 6 9.98 12.96 24.91
CA LEU A 6 8.72 12.29 24.60
C LEU A 6 8.81 11.49 23.28
N GLY A 7 9.52 11.99 22.27
CA GLY A 7 9.77 11.27 21.03
C GLY A 7 10.63 10.03 21.24
N LEU A 8 11.69 10.14 22.04
CA LEU A 8 12.54 9.00 22.40
C LEU A 8 11.80 7.96 23.24
N LEU A 9 10.97 8.40 24.19
CA LEU A 9 10.16 7.50 25.03
C LEU A 9 9.13 6.75 24.17
N ARG A 10 8.44 7.42 23.23
CA ARG A 10 7.51 6.78 22.31
C ARG A 10 8.19 5.75 21.43
N ARG A 11 9.39 6.05 20.91
CA ARG A 11 10.20 5.10 20.12
C ARG A 11 10.65 3.91 20.94
N ALA A 12 11.07 4.13 22.20
CA ALA A 12 11.44 3.05 23.12
C ALA A 12 10.24 2.17 23.46
N VAL A 13 9.06 2.75 23.72
CA VAL A 13 7.82 2.01 24.02
C VAL A 13 7.38 1.20 22.78
N ALA A 14 7.44 1.77 21.59
CA ALA A 14 7.08 1.05 20.35
C ALA A 14 8.06 -0.11 20.08
N ALA A 15 9.37 0.12 20.23
CA ALA A 15 10.38 -0.93 20.10
C ALA A 15 10.18 -2.02 21.16
N PHE A 16 9.82 -1.64 22.39
CA PHE A 16 9.52 -2.57 23.47
C PHE A 16 8.24 -3.36 23.18
N MET A 17 7.18 -2.74 22.69
CA MET A 17 5.96 -3.45 22.29
C MET A 17 6.22 -4.44 21.14
N VAL A 18 6.99 -4.06 20.13
CA VAL A 18 7.37 -4.95 19.04
C VAL A 18 8.25 -6.11 19.53
N LEU A 19 9.08 -5.89 20.56
CA LEU A 19 9.94 -6.94 21.13
C LEU A 19 9.19 -7.90 22.08
N PHE A 20 8.19 -7.42 22.80
CA PHE A 20 7.55 -8.18 23.88
C PHE A 20 6.15 -8.71 23.58
N ILE A 21 5.48 -8.29 22.52
CA ILE A 21 4.26 -8.96 22.09
C ILE A 21 4.65 -10.24 21.33
N PHE A 22 5.39 -11.10 22.01
CA PHE A 22 5.72 -12.45 21.62
C PHE A 22 4.59 -13.39 22.02
N PHE A 23 3.48 -13.33 21.33
CA PHE A 23 2.65 -14.51 21.34
C PHE A 23 2.89 -15.21 20.01
N PRO A 24 3.37 -16.46 20.04
CA PRO A 24 3.24 -17.29 18.87
C PRO A 24 1.73 -17.30 18.54
N CYS A 25 1.35 -16.64 17.49
CA CYS A 25 0.04 -16.85 16.93
C CYS A 25 0.03 -18.28 16.46
N GLY A 26 -0.52 -19.18 17.28
CA GLY A 26 -0.85 -20.52 16.85
C GLY A 26 -2.03 -20.45 15.90
N VAL A 27 -1.82 -19.88 14.73
CA VAL A 27 -2.82 -19.82 13.68
C VAL A 27 -2.41 -20.84 12.63
N THR A 28 -3.37 -21.66 12.27
CA THR A 28 -3.23 -22.56 11.12
C THR A 28 -3.13 -21.67 9.89
N VAL A 29 -1.97 -21.63 9.27
CA VAL A 29 -1.81 -21.00 7.95
C VAL A 29 -2.71 -21.76 6.99
N ASN A 30 -3.72 -21.10 6.44
CA ASN A 30 -4.50 -21.66 5.35
C ASN A 30 -3.60 -21.63 4.11
N LYS A 31 -2.98 -22.76 3.82
CA LYS A 31 -2.17 -22.90 2.62
C LYS A 31 -3.05 -22.79 1.40
N MET A 32 -2.89 -21.74 0.62
CA MET A 32 -3.49 -21.66 -0.69
C MET A 32 -2.72 -22.60 -1.62
N THR A 33 -3.38 -23.66 -2.06
CA THR A 33 -2.84 -24.59 -3.08
C THR A 33 -3.16 -24.03 -4.46
N VAL A 34 -2.12 -23.77 -5.22
CA VAL A 34 -2.24 -23.41 -6.64
C VAL A 34 -2.23 -24.70 -7.47
N GLN A 35 -3.16 -24.82 -8.42
CA GLN A 35 -3.29 -26.04 -9.22
C GLN A 35 -2.07 -26.34 -10.10
N ASN A 36 -1.44 -25.30 -10.67
CA ASN A 36 -0.28 -25.42 -11.56
C ASN A 36 0.81 -24.44 -11.15
N PRO A 37 1.56 -24.67 -10.10
CA PRO A 37 2.57 -23.72 -9.61
C PRO A 37 3.66 -23.39 -10.63
N ASP A 38 4.00 -24.32 -11.53
CA ASP A 38 5.02 -24.10 -12.58
C ASP A 38 4.56 -23.13 -13.69
N GLU A 39 3.27 -22.86 -13.78
CA GLU A 39 2.69 -21.92 -14.75
C GLU A 39 2.56 -20.49 -14.19
N ILE A 40 2.79 -20.30 -12.91
CA ILE A 40 2.75 -18.98 -12.28
C ILE A 40 3.90 -18.14 -12.82
N ARG A 41 3.58 -16.94 -13.30
CA ARG A 41 4.55 -15.98 -13.79
C ARG A 41 4.76 -14.81 -12.83
N LEU A 42 3.74 -14.52 -12.05
CA LEU A 42 3.74 -13.49 -11.03
C LEU A 42 2.75 -13.85 -9.92
N ASN A 43 3.20 -13.87 -8.69
CA ASN A 43 2.38 -14.12 -7.50
C ASN A 43 2.36 -12.86 -6.62
N VAL A 44 1.25 -12.14 -6.59
CA VAL A 44 1.08 -10.91 -5.83
C VAL A 44 0.06 -11.09 -4.74
N SER A 45 0.46 -10.81 -3.51
CA SER A 45 -0.47 -10.67 -2.39
C SER A 45 -0.93 -9.22 -2.28
N ILE A 46 -2.23 -9.01 -2.14
CA ILE A 46 -2.82 -7.67 -2.07
C ILE A 46 -3.62 -7.55 -0.78
N ILE A 47 -3.39 -6.49 -0.03
CA ILE A 47 -4.18 -6.13 1.16
C ILE A 47 -4.55 -4.65 1.12
N SER A 48 -5.65 -4.29 1.75
CA SER A 48 -6.13 -2.93 1.91
C SER A 48 -6.78 -2.74 3.27
N ASP A 49 -6.95 -1.50 3.70
CA ASP A 49 -7.75 -1.11 4.86
C ASP A 49 -7.33 -1.80 6.18
N GLY A 50 -6.03 -2.00 6.33
CA GLY A 50 -5.47 -2.61 7.53
C GLY A 50 -5.65 -1.78 8.79
N HIS A 51 -5.64 -0.45 8.66
CA HIS A 51 -5.89 0.51 9.73
C HIS A 51 -5.09 0.22 11.00
N MET A 52 -3.76 0.09 10.89
CA MET A 52 -2.91 -0.05 12.07
C MET A 52 -3.22 1.08 13.05
N GLU A 53 -3.48 0.71 14.29
CA GLU A 53 -3.86 1.64 15.35
C GLU A 53 -3.06 1.36 16.63
N GLY A 54 -2.50 2.41 17.21
CA GLY A 54 -1.53 2.30 18.30
C GLY A 54 -2.02 1.65 19.59
N ASN A 55 -3.34 1.58 19.80
CA ASN A 55 -3.98 1.00 20.98
C ASN A 55 -4.88 -0.21 20.66
N ASN A 56 -4.85 -0.73 19.45
CA ASN A 56 -5.70 -1.84 19.01
C ASN A 56 -4.90 -3.13 18.87
N ALA A 57 -4.87 -3.93 19.93
CA ALA A 57 -4.14 -5.19 19.95
C ALA A 57 -4.63 -6.21 18.92
N ALA A 58 -5.93 -6.19 18.58
CA ALA A 58 -6.48 -7.11 17.58
C ALA A 58 -5.97 -6.79 16.17
N ARG A 59 -5.93 -5.51 15.79
CA ARG A 59 -5.36 -5.06 14.52
C ARG A 59 -3.87 -5.36 14.45
N PHE A 60 -3.12 -5.04 15.52
CA PHE A 60 -1.70 -5.37 15.60
C PHE A 60 -1.43 -6.86 15.38
N LYS A 61 -2.19 -7.72 16.06
CA LYS A 61 -2.10 -9.18 15.90
C LYS A 61 -2.47 -9.63 14.48
N GLY A 62 -3.54 -9.08 13.91
CA GLY A 62 -3.98 -9.38 12.54
C GLY A 62 -2.92 -9.06 11.50
N HIS A 63 -2.28 -7.88 11.59
CA HIS A 63 -1.18 -7.52 10.69
C HIS A 63 0.02 -8.46 10.83
N GLY A 64 0.42 -8.78 12.06
CA GLY A 64 1.51 -9.72 12.29
C GLY A 64 1.23 -11.10 11.69
N GLN A 65 -0.02 -11.57 11.80
CA GLN A 65 -0.43 -12.82 11.19
C GLN A 65 -0.42 -12.76 9.66
N ALA A 66 -0.93 -11.69 9.07
CA ALA A 66 -0.91 -11.50 7.62
C ALA A 66 0.53 -11.54 7.06
N MET A 67 1.48 -10.86 7.73
CA MET A 67 2.89 -10.89 7.32
C MET A 67 3.51 -12.29 7.39
N LEU A 68 3.14 -13.08 8.42
CA LEU A 68 3.55 -14.47 8.53
C LEU A 68 2.95 -15.34 7.43
N ASP A 69 1.68 -15.14 7.11
CA ASP A 69 0.97 -15.92 6.09
C ASP A 69 1.59 -15.69 4.70
N PHE A 70 1.88 -14.43 4.35
CA PHE A 70 2.57 -14.11 3.09
C PHE A 70 3.97 -14.71 3.02
N SER A 71 4.70 -14.71 4.14
CA SER A 71 6.08 -15.21 4.22
C SER A 71 6.17 -16.73 4.25
N SER A 72 5.09 -17.42 4.62
CA SER A 72 5.03 -18.87 4.72
C SER A 72 4.17 -19.53 3.63
N ALA A 73 3.79 -18.79 2.60
CA ALA A 73 3.05 -19.32 1.47
C ALA A 73 3.84 -20.44 0.76
N GLU A 74 3.17 -21.52 0.36
CA GLU A 74 3.84 -22.64 -0.36
C GLU A 74 4.40 -22.20 -1.71
N THR A 75 3.67 -21.32 -2.41
CA THR A 75 4.18 -20.64 -3.59
C THR A 75 4.73 -19.30 -3.14
N PRO A 76 6.03 -19.04 -3.35
CA PRO A 76 6.63 -17.77 -2.94
C PRO A 76 5.85 -16.58 -3.50
N VAL A 77 5.64 -15.57 -2.65
CA VAL A 77 5.03 -14.31 -3.03
C VAL A 77 6.10 -13.41 -3.63
N ASP A 78 5.93 -13.03 -4.89
CA ASP A 78 6.88 -12.15 -5.60
C ASP A 78 6.76 -10.71 -5.13
N ALA A 79 5.55 -10.28 -4.78
CA ALA A 79 5.27 -8.95 -4.27
C ALA A 79 4.12 -8.92 -3.28
N LEU A 80 4.22 -8.07 -2.26
CA LEU A 80 3.12 -7.63 -1.41
C LEU A 80 2.73 -6.20 -1.80
N VAL A 81 1.46 -5.98 -2.11
CA VAL A 81 0.92 -4.64 -2.37
C VAL A 81 -0.10 -4.29 -1.28
N MET A 82 0.14 -3.17 -0.61
CA MET A 82 -0.73 -2.62 0.41
C MET A 82 -1.45 -1.40 -0.19
N VAL A 83 -2.76 -1.55 -0.43
CA VAL A 83 -3.52 -0.58 -1.25
C VAL A 83 -4.27 0.42 -0.36
N GLY A 84 -3.51 1.17 0.44
CA GLY A 84 -4.00 2.29 1.23
C GLY A 84 -4.71 1.92 2.53
N ASP A 85 -4.96 2.95 3.33
CA ASP A 85 -5.53 2.87 4.68
C ASP A 85 -4.79 1.86 5.58
N ASN A 86 -3.48 1.88 5.46
CA ASN A 86 -2.57 1.01 6.20
C ASN A 86 -2.50 1.38 7.68
N THR A 87 -2.65 2.67 7.97
CA THR A 87 -2.71 3.26 9.31
C THR A 87 -4.08 3.90 9.56
N MET A 88 -4.49 4.02 10.81
CA MET A 88 -5.78 4.61 11.16
C MET A 88 -5.75 6.14 11.16
N ASN A 89 -4.66 6.74 11.60
CA ASN A 89 -4.56 8.18 11.82
C ASN A 89 -3.27 8.80 11.27
N ALA A 90 -2.49 8.04 10.50
CA ALA A 90 -1.18 8.44 10.01
C ALA A 90 -0.24 8.94 11.12
N GLN A 91 -0.33 8.38 12.32
CA GLN A 91 0.53 8.74 13.43
C GLN A 91 1.86 8.00 13.34
N GLU A 92 2.93 8.63 13.85
CA GLU A 92 4.26 8.01 13.85
C GLU A 92 4.28 6.64 14.49
N ILE A 93 3.56 6.47 15.61
CA ILE A 93 3.48 5.19 16.31
C ILE A 93 2.84 4.09 15.45
N GLU A 94 1.86 4.43 14.62
CA GLU A 94 1.17 3.47 13.74
C GLU A 94 2.11 2.97 12.65
N TYR A 95 2.88 3.87 12.00
CA TYR A 95 3.93 3.48 11.05
C TYR A 95 5.02 2.63 11.72
N MET A 96 5.47 3.03 12.91
CA MET A 96 6.49 2.27 13.64
C MET A 96 6.03 0.85 13.99
N LEU A 97 4.76 0.69 14.38
CA LEU A 97 4.19 -0.62 14.66
C LEU A 97 4.06 -1.46 13.39
N LEU A 98 3.50 -0.89 12.32
CA LEU A 98 3.32 -1.57 11.05
C LEU A 98 4.66 -2.06 10.49
N TYR A 99 5.63 -1.16 10.35
CA TYR A 99 6.93 -1.51 9.80
C TYR A 99 7.78 -2.37 10.73
N GLY A 100 7.57 -2.25 12.05
CA GLY A 100 8.16 -3.16 13.01
C GLY A 100 7.70 -4.60 12.82
N LEU A 101 6.40 -4.82 12.54
CA LEU A 101 5.85 -6.14 12.21
C LEU A 101 6.38 -6.64 10.86
N MET A 102 6.40 -5.79 9.85
CA MET A 102 6.95 -6.15 8.54
C MET A 102 8.41 -6.59 8.66
N ARG A 103 9.25 -5.80 9.31
CA ARG A 103 10.67 -6.15 9.53
C ARG A 103 10.84 -7.46 10.27
N LYS A 104 9.91 -7.79 11.16
CA LYS A 104 10.00 -8.99 11.99
C LYS A 104 9.52 -10.25 11.29
N TYR A 105 8.48 -10.16 10.50
CA TYR A 105 7.76 -11.32 10.01
C TYR A 105 7.71 -11.45 8.49
N LEU A 106 7.88 -10.36 7.75
CA LEU A 106 7.78 -10.38 6.30
C LEU A 106 9.12 -10.73 5.68
N THR A 107 9.12 -11.73 4.80
CA THR A 107 10.28 -12.16 4.01
C THR A 107 10.08 -11.91 2.51
N VAL A 108 9.00 -11.23 2.12
CA VAL A 108 8.76 -10.80 0.73
C VAL A 108 9.64 -9.60 0.43
N ASP A 109 10.47 -9.70 -0.61
CA ASP A 109 11.44 -8.65 -0.93
C ASP A 109 10.80 -7.41 -1.57
N ASN A 110 9.79 -7.62 -2.42
CA ASN A 110 9.12 -6.50 -3.09
C ASN A 110 7.84 -6.11 -2.34
N VAL A 111 7.84 -4.92 -1.78
CA VAL A 111 6.67 -4.38 -1.07
C VAL A 111 6.32 -3.03 -1.64
N LEU A 112 5.11 -2.90 -2.18
CA LEU A 112 4.59 -1.66 -2.71
C LEU A 112 3.49 -1.15 -1.78
N ILE A 113 3.58 0.11 -1.35
CA ILE A 113 2.59 0.70 -0.45
C ILE A 113 1.98 1.93 -1.10
N ALA A 114 0.69 1.84 -1.40
CA ALA A 114 -0.13 2.98 -1.77
C ALA A 114 -0.63 3.69 -0.51
N PRO A 115 -0.76 5.01 -0.52
CA PRO A 115 -1.48 5.73 0.53
C PRO A 115 -2.98 5.65 0.30
N GLY A 116 -3.74 5.63 1.40
CA GLY A 116 -5.19 5.83 1.40
C GLY A 116 -5.58 7.20 1.97
N ASN A 117 -6.87 7.41 2.16
CA ASN A 117 -7.35 8.66 2.77
C ASN A 117 -6.96 8.78 4.26
N HIS A 118 -6.76 7.67 4.95
CA HIS A 118 -6.28 7.67 6.33
C HIS A 118 -4.82 8.09 6.46
N GLU A 119 -4.00 7.89 5.45
CA GLU A 119 -2.63 8.39 5.40
C GLU A 119 -2.55 9.87 5.03
N LEU A 120 -3.27 10.32 4.00
CA LEU A 120 -3.03 11.62 3.38
C LEU A 120 -4.12 12.66 3.65
N CYS A 121 -5.39 12.23 3.72
CA CYS A 121 -6.51 13.15 3.75
C CYS A 121 -6.86 13.59 5.18
N LYS A 122 -6.01 14.40 5.76
CA LYS A 122 -6.22 15.03 7.06
C LYS A 122 -6.42 16.52 6.86
N THR A 123 -7.61 17.01 7.12
CA THR A 123 -8.04 18.39 6.94
C THR A 123 -6.95 19.40 7.35
N ASP A 124 -6.61 20.30 6.44
CA ASP A 124 -5.63 21.38 6.61
C ASP A 124 -4.18 20.93 6.91
N ALA A 125 -3.83 19.69 6.65
CA ALA A 125 -2.52 19.16 7.00
C ALA A 125 -1.93 18.16 5.98
N TYR A 126 -2.42 18.18 4.73
CA TYR A 126 -1.99 17.26 3.67
C TYR A 126 -0.46 17.17 3.55
N GLU A 127 0.23 18.28 3.37
CA GLU A 127 1.69 18.31 3.19
C GLU A 127 2.46 17.64 4.33
N LYS A 128 2.00 17.86 5.57
CA LYS A 128 2.61 17.23 6.75
C LYS A 128 2.45 15.72 6.73
N TYR A 129 1.29 15.22 6.36
CA TYR A 129 0.99 13.80 6.34
C TYR A 129 1.60 13.12 5.13
N TYR A 130 1.59 13.79 3.96
CA TYR A 130 2.30 13.36 2.77
C TYR A 130 3.80 13.19 3.05
N LYS A 131 4.43 14.22 3.61
CA LYS A 131 5.85 14.13 3.99
C LYS A 131 6.10 12.98 4.96
N ARG A 132 5.25 12.79 5.96
CA ARG A 132 5.38 11.68 6.91
C ARG A 132 5.30 10.33 6.22
N PHE A 133 4.31 10.15 5.34
CA PHE A 133 4.17 8.93 4.56
C PHE A 133 5.43 8.65 3.75
N MET A 134 5.93 9.63 3.03
CA MET A 134 7.16 9.51 2.23
C MET A 134 8.39 9.19 3.09
N ASP A 135 8.59 9.94 4.18
CA ASP A 135 9.74 9.75 5.08
C ASP A 135 9.77 8.31 5.65
N TYR A 136 8.63 7.79 6.07
CA TYR A 136 8.56 6.44 6.65
C TYR A 136 8.77 5.35 5.60
N ASN A 137 8.15 5.47 4.41
CA ASN A 137 8.31 4.50 3.35
C ASN A 137 9.74 4.48 2.81
N ASN A 138 10.30 5.63 2.46
CA ASN A 138 11.65 5.72 1.95
C ASN A 138 12.67 5.21 2.97
N ALA A 139 12.54 5.60 4.24
CA ALA A 139 13.47 5.16 5.29
C ALA A 139 13.36 3.66 5.59
N PHE A 140 12.17 3.06 5.49
CA PHE A 140 11.98 1.66 5.82
C PHE A 140 12.49 0.73 4.71
N PHE A 141 12.18 1.04 3.46
CA PHE A 141 12.53 0.22 2.30
C PHE A 141 13.85 0.61 1.64
N GLY A 142 14.46 1.74 2.05
CA GLY A 142 15.63 2.27 1.38
C GLY A 142 15.31 2.84 -0.01
N TYR A 143 14.07 3.28 -0.23
CA TYR A 143 13.64 3.90 -1.47
C TYR A 143 14.01 5.38 -1.48
N GLU A 144 14.14 5.93 -2.68
CA GLU A 144 14.32 7.36 -2.95
C GLU A 144 13.19 7.87 -3.84
N HIS A 145 11.94 7.46 -3.54
CA HIS A 145 10.80 7.94 -4.30
C HIS A 145 10.57 9.42 -4.04
N GLU A 146 10.41 10.18 -5.12
CA GLU A 146 10.07 11.61 -5.05
C GLU A 146 8.58 11.82 -4.83
N HIS A 147 7.75 10.87 -5.32
CA HIS A 147 6.30 10.91 -5.24
C HIS A 147 5.74 9.68 -4.52
N ALA A 148 4.53 9.81 -3.97
CA ALA A 148 3.81 8.69 -3.40
C ALA A 148 3.23 7.75 -4.47
N TYR A 149 3.17 8.19 -5.72
CA TYR A 149 2.91 7.34 -6.89
C TYR A 149 4.25 6.92 -7.52
N PHE A 150 4.34 5.67 -7.89
CA PHE A 150 5.55 5.07 -8.46
C PHE A 150 5.22 3.77 -9.17
N SER A 151 6.14 3.21 -9.94
CA SER A 151 6.04 1.89 -10.52
C SER A 151 7.25 1.04 -10.18
N GLN A 152 7.05 -0.26 -10.21
CA GLN A 152 8.11 -1.25 -10.10
C GLN A 152 7.88 -2.37 -11.11
N GLU A 153 8.94 -2.82 -11.77
CA GLU A 153 8.89 -3.99 -12.61
C GLU A 153 9.28 -5.23 -11.80
N ILE A 154 8.40 -6.23 -11.77
CA ILE A 154 8.61 -7.50 -11.06
C ILE A 154 8.32 -8.64 -12.03
N ASN A 155 9.28 -9.51 -12.25
CA ASN A 155 9.20 -10.61 -13.22
C ASN A 155 8.83 -10.12 -14.64
N GLY A 156 9.18 -8.86 -14.95
CA GLY A 156 8.88 -8.20 -16.22
C GLY A 156 7.44 -7.68 -16.33
N TYR A 157 6.68 -7.64 -15.25
CA TYR A 157 5.36 -7.03 -15.19
C TYR A 157 5.42 -5.68 -14.49
N LYS A 158 4.73 -4.69 -15.01
CA LYS A 158 4.60 -3.36 -14.38
C LYS A 158 3.54 -3.41 -13.28
N LEU A 159 3.97 -3.11 -12.06
CA LEU A 159 3.11 -2.86 -10.91
C LEU A 159 3.16 -1.35 -10.64
N ILE A 160 2.03 -0.68 -10.76
CA ILE A 160 1.91 0.78 -10.77
C ILE A 160 1.07 1.19 -9.56
N VAL A 161 1.64 1.98 -8.68
CA VAL A 161 0.96 2.54 -7.51
C VAL A 161 0.57 3.98 -7.80
N MET A 162 -0.71 4.29 -7.63
CA MET A 162 -1.24 5.65 -7.70
C MET A 162 -1.47 6.22 -6.30
N ALA A 163 -1.46 7.56 -6.20
CA ALA A 163 -1.69 8.25 -4.94
C ALA A 163 -2.59 9.47 -5.15
N THR A 164 -3.48 9.75 -4.20
CA THR A 164 -4.22 11.02 -4.23
C THR A 164 -3.30 12.18 -3.90
N GLU A 165 -3.47 13.30 -4.60
CA GLU A 165 -2.71 14.55 -4.43
C GLU A 165 -3.60 15.67 -3.86
N ALA A 166 -4.72 15.32 -3.23
CA ALA A 166 -5.63 16.26 -2.60
C ALA A 166 -6.03 15.85 -1.18
N ASP A 167 -6.28 16.84 -0.36
CA ASP A 167 -6.82 16.67 1.00
C ASP A 167 -8.34 16.45 0.95
N SER A 168 -8.75 15.29 0.48
CA SER A 168 -10.15 14.88 0.48
C SER A 168 -10.31 13.46 1.02
N LYS A 169 -11.20 13.29 1.99
CA LYS A 169 -11.46 11.97 2.60
C LYS A 169 -12.29 11.03 1.73
N ILE A 170 -12.99 11.56 0.76
CA ILE A 170 -13.96 10.80 -0.02
C ILE A 170 -13.66 10.76 -1.51
N GLN A 171 -12.80 11.64 -2.02
CA GLN A 171 -12.47 11.68 -3.44
C GLN A 171 -10.97 11.81 -3.63
N ALA A 172 -10.40 10.97 -4.49
CA ALA A 172 -9.05 11.15 -4.95
C ALA A 172 -8.97 12.26 -6.00
N TYR A 173 -7.83 12.91 -6.02
CA TYR A 173 -7.40 13.80 -7.09
C TYR A 173 -6.04 13.32 -7.59
N HIS A 174 -5.90 13.24 -8.89
CA HIS A 174 -4.64 12.94 -9.56
C HIS A 174 -4.28 14.12 -10.46
N SER A 175 -3.08 14.68 -10.30
CA SER A 175 -2.63 15.76 -11.15
C SER A 175 -2.50 15.31 -12.61
N GLU A 176 -2.53 16.28 -13.55
CA GLU A 176 -2.24 16.01 -14.95
C GLU A 176 -0.81 15.43 -15.15
N GLU A 177 0.10 15.72 -14.23
CA GLU A 177 1.44 15.16 -14.20
C GLU A 177 1.39 13.68 -13.89
N GLN A 178 0.69 13.28 -12.83
CA GLN A 178 0.53 11.87 -12.46
C GLN A 178 -0.23 11.09 -13.56
N LEU A 179 -1.26 11.67 -14.15
CA LEU A 179 -2.01 11.00 -15.21
C LEU A 179 -1.16 10.80 -16.49
N ARG A 180 -0.36 11.79 -16.89
CA ARG A 180 0.60 11.62 -18.00
C ARG A 180 1.71 10.62 -17.68
N TRP A 181 2.18 10.60 -16.45
CA TRP A 181 3.13 9.59 -16.00
C TRP A 181 2.51 8.18 -16.09
N LEU A 182 1.27 8.01 -15.65
CA LEU A 182 0.54 6.73 -15.78
C LEU A 182 0.42 6.29 -17.24
N GLU A 183 0.08 7.21 -18.17
CA GLU A 183 0.02 6.91 -19.61
C GLU A 183 1.36 6.37 -20.13
N ASN A 184 2.48 6.97 -19.71
CA ASN A 184 3.82 6.50 -20.10
C ASN A 184 4.13 5.11 -19.53
N GLU A 185 3.83 4.87 -18.25
CA GLU A 185 4.03 3.55 -17.62
C GLU A 185 3.21 2.45 -18.32
N LEU A 186 1.98 2.77 -18.70
CA LEU A 186 1.11 1.85 -19.43
C LEU A 186 1.57 1.62 -20.87
N ALA A 187 2.10 2.65 -21.53
CA ALA A 187 2.69 2.52 -22.86
C ALA A 187 3.93 1.59 -22.84
N ASP A 188 4.78 1.70 -21.84
CA ASP A 188 5.91 0.82 -21.63
C ASP A 188 5.46 -0.64 -21.41
N ALA A 189 4.41 -0.84 -20.58
CA ALA A 189 3.83 -2.17 -20.40
C ALA A 189 3.28 -2.73 -21.71
N ALA A 190 2.58 -1.92 -22.50
CA ALA A 190 2.08 -2.31 -23.83
C ALA A 190 3.22 -2.70 -24.78
N ALA A 191 4.31 -1.94 -24.79
CA ALA A 191 5.48 -2.26 -25.59
C ALA A 191 6.16 -3.59 -25.20
N SER A 192 6.06 -3.97 -23.91
CA SER A 192 6.55 -5.27 -23.43
C SER A 192 5.66 -6.46 -23.80
N GLY A 193 4.45 -6.19 -24.28
CA GLY A 193 3.43 -7.21 -24.59
C GLY A 193 2.83 -7.89 -23.36
N LYS A 194 3.04 -7.35 -22.16
CA LYS A 194 2.55 -7.89 -20.88
C LYS A 194 1.43 -7.02 -20.31
N PRO A 195 0.53 -7.59 -19.48
CA PRO A 195 -0.45 -6.80 -18.76
C PRO A 195 0.22 -5.91 -17.71
N ALA A 196 -0.43 -4.80 -17.39
CA ALA A 196 -0.08 -3.93 -16.27
C ALA A 196 -1.03 -4.11 -15.09
N PHE A 197 -0.53 -3.88 -13.87
CA PHE A 197 -1.30 -3.90 -12.64
C PHE A 197 -1.26 -2.51 -12.03
N VAL A 198 -2.42 -1.88 -11.89
CA VAL A 198 -2.55 -0.53 -11.35
C VAL A 198 -3.28 -0.60 -10.02
N PHE A 199 -2.67 -0.05 -8.98
CA PHE A 199 -3.18 -0.06 -7.62
C PHE A 199 -3.50 1.36 -7.19
N ASN A 200 -4.76 1.60 -6.85
CA ASN A 200 -5.25 2.86 -6.33
C ASN A 200 -6.23 2.57 -5.21
N HIS A 201 -6.10 3.26 -4.09
CA HIS A 201 -7.01 3.08 -2.96
C HIS A 201 -8.45 3.49 -3.29
N PHE A 202 -8.60 4.52 -4.11
CA PHE A 202 -9.92 5.00 -4.51
C PHE A 202 -10.40 4.28 -5.77
N GLN A 203 -11.63 3.80 -5.72
CA GLN A 203 -12.27 3.13 -6.86
C GLN A 203 -12.61 4.10 -8.00
N LEU A 204 -12.74 3.58 -9.20
CA LEU A 204 -13.33 4.33 -10.32
C LEU A 204 -14.81 4.58 -10.05
N LYS A 205 -15.25 5.82 -10.31
CA LYS A 205 -16.63 6.24 -10.15
C LYS A 205 -17.58 5.34 -10.96
N ASP A 206 -18.69 4.97 -10.33
CA ASP A 206 -19.78 4.18 -10.93
C ASP A 206 -19.37 2.80 -11.52
N LYS A 207 -18.15 2.30 -11.18
CA LYS A 207 -17.69 0.98 -11.62
C LYS A 207 -17.92 -0.10 -10.56
N PHE A 208 -17.97 0.29 -9.31
CA PHE A 208 -18.12 -0.63 -8.18
C PHE A 208 -19.23 -0.13 -7.24
N VAL A 209 -19.85 -1.08 -6.55
CA VAL A 209 -20.80 -0.74 -5.48
C VAL A 209 -19.99 -0.37 -4.23
N SER A 210 -20.00 0.90 -3.88
CA SER A 210 -19.36 1.38 -2.65
C SER A 210 -20.36 1.47 -1.51
N HIS A 211 -19.93 1.08 -0.30
CA HIS A 211 -20.67 1.36 0.92
C HIS A 211 -20.63 2.84 1.33
N TRP A 212 -19.67 3.59 0.76
CA TRP A 212 -19.49 5.02 0.99
C TRP A 212 -19.74 5.77 -0.32
N PRO A 213 -20.97 6.26 -0.55
CA PRO A 213 -21.29 7.02 -1.75
C PRO A 213 -20.37 8.22 -1.91
N GLY A 214 -19.78 8.38 -3.10
CA GLY A 214 -18.82 9.43 -3.41
C GLY A 214 -17.37 9.14 -3.00
N SER A 215 -17.08 7.95 -2.49
CA SER A 215 -15.68 7.51 -2.26
C SER A 215 -15.12 6.95 -3.56
N ASP A 216 -14.63 7.82 -4.43
CA ASP A 216 -14.16 7.48 -5.77
C ASP A 216 -13.06 8.42 -6.26
N VAL A 217 -12.52 8.13 -7.43
CA VAL A 217 -11.72 9.10 -8.18
C VAL A 217 -12.66 10.18 -8.71
N GLY A 218 -12.66 11.32 -8.07
CA GLY A 218 -13.55 12.46 -8.33
C GLY A 218 -13.72 12.86 -9.79
N PRO A 219 -13.56 14.15 -10.16
CA PRO A 219 -13.83 14.62 -11.53
C PRO A 219 -12.97 13.96 -12.61
N GLN A 220 -11.80 13.45 -12.25
CA GLN A 220 -10.90 12.77 -13.21
C GLN A 220 -11.22 11.29 -13.43
N GLY A 221 -12.27 10.76 -12.79
CA GLY A 221 -12.62 9.34 -12.93
C GLY A 221 -12.84 8.89 -14.37
N GLU A 222 -13.47 9.73 -15.20
CA GLU A 222 -13.68 9.44 -16.64
C GLU A 222 -12.36 9.49 -17.42
N GLN A 223 -11.48 10.43 -17.12
CA GLN A 223 -10.18 10.53 -17.74
C GLN A 223 -9.31 9.31 -17.39
N LEU A 224 -9.25 8.93 -16.12
CA LEU A 224 -8.53 7.75 -15.67
C LEU A 224 -9.09 6.48 -16.31
N ASP A 225 -10.42 6.29 -16.35
CA ASP A 225 -11.07 5.15 -17.03
C ASP A 225 -10.69 5.09 -18.51
N SER A 226 -10.64 6.25 -19.18
CA SER A 226 -10.21 6.36 -20.57
C SER A 226 -8.75 5.96 -20.77
N ILE A 227 -7.84 6.41 -19.91
CA ILE A 227 -6.43 6.06 -19.95
C ILE A 227 -6.25 4.53 -19.80
N LEU A 228 -6.89 3.95 -18.78
CA LEU A 228 -6.79 2.51 -18.52
C LEU A 228 -7.34 1.64 -19.66
N LYS A 229 -8.39 2.09 -20.34
CA LYS A 229 -9.01 1.35 -21.46
C LYS A 229 -8.24 1.46 -22.77
N ASN A 230 -7.59 2.60 -23.02
CA ASN A 230 -6.98 2.90 -24.32
C ASN A 230 -5.46 2.72 -24.37
N CYS A 231 -4.85 2.18 -23.31
CA CYS A 231 -3.40 2.08 -23.16
C CYS A 231 -2.71 1.00 -24.06
N GLY A 232 -3.48 0.22 -24.81
CA GLY A 232 -2.93 -0.77 -25.72
C GLY A 232 -2.50 -2.09 -25.08
N THR A 233 -2.66 -2.27 -23.77
CA THR A 233 -2.46 -3.54 -23.07
C THR A 233 -3.61 -3.87 -22.13
N LYS A 234 -3.63 -5.10 -21.61
CA LYS A 234 -4.59 -5.49 -20.57
C LYS A 234 -4.16 -4.87 -19.22
N VAL A 235 -5.08 -4.19 -18.57
CA VAL A 235 -4.87 -3.61 -17.25
C VAL A 235 -5.76 -4.30 -16.22
N PHE A 236 -5.18 -4.58 -15.07
CA PHE A 236 -5.87 -4.96 -13.84
C PHE A 236 -5.81 -3.75 -12.89
N TYR A 237 -7.00 -3.21 -12.53
CA TYR A 237 -7.14 -2.05 -11.65
C TYR A 237 -7.96 -2.42 -10.42
#